data_84e04f055107d742d1af5c55122cd779
#
_entry.id   84e04f055107d742d1af5c55122cd779
#
_cell.length_a   1.000
_cell.length_b   1.000
_cell.length_c   1.000
_cell.angle_alpha   90.00
_cell.angle_beta   90.00
_cell.angle_gamma   90.00
#
_symmetry.space_group_name_H-M   'P 1'
#
loop_
_entity.id
_entity.type
_entity.pdbx_description
1 polymer ?
#
loop_
_entity_poly.entity_id
_entity_poly.type
_entity_poly.pdbx_seq_one_letter_code
_entity_poly.pdbx_strand_id
1 'polypeptide(L)'
;GQPVRWPHTEVRGGPLNTQTVDGAGRVLYRVDSGPLGTLTNAQATALVDRIFNLYTDIPTADIQFVNAGPILDPATGNPIDITATNAGKVLSSRHPAFQNPIIFDSDGSITGVGGVLGFFGFLQIDDATNSLQEGFVVLNGAVLEASQALSVTSFLGVFTHEFGHFAGPLDHSQINGNIALNDPSSIVPPGFNSAQAFDLYAPFTETLFPFLFSAPRQSQLHSQFPDSGFFVATLDMDTQNALSNLYPTPDYLASRGSIEGRVLLKFGDSEIPISGINVVARRIDQGVYPPPLGTVAFLTPPAIDGDGIPESPPAQASTDSLATVSSAVTGLDFGQGAYRIQGLPPGQYLAEIQQINPDAVGGSGIGPLASQFLLPVKEEFFNGPDNSSNSASVFVPVTVSPGQLTSGIDFVINGISTATPVLVSEIEPNEKDAQALTTPVEVSGEASTTDAALLKMNLPGGLIDPIEDLYKITVDQSRIVFIILEPTSGSGDLDLYLFNSAVTKKEKSSLNDPNLLSFSAGATASETIAFPLNHPGTYIIGVSAFSGSLNYRLRIFASQKKA
;
A
#
# COMPACT_ATOMS: atom_id res chain seq x y z
N GLY A 1 1.56 16.55 1.71
CA GLY A 1 1.27 17.18 0.41
C GLY A 1 -0.16 16.97 -0.02
N GLN A 2 -0.62 17.62 -1.08
CA GLN A 2 -1.93 17.27 -1.67
C GLN A 2 -1.74 16.00 -2.53
N PRO A 3 -2.67 15.02 -2.48
CA PRO A 3 -2.55 13.81 -3.30
C PRO A 3 -2.58 14.14 -4.80
N VAL A 4 -1.89 13.36 -5.60
CA VAL A 4 -2.00 13.41 -7.06
C VAL A 4 -3.39 12.94 -7.46
N ARG A 5 -4.03 13.65 -8.42
CA ARG A 5 -5.36 13.32 -8.92
C ARG A 5 -5.60 13.89 -10.31
N TRP A 6 -6.62 13.41 -11.00
CA TRP A 6 -7.10 14.03 -12.23
C TRP A 6 -7.59 15.45 -11.96
N PRO A 7 -7.34 16.41 -12.87
CA PRO A 7 -7.86 17.77 -12.72
C PRO A 7 -9.39 17.73 -12.79
N HIS A 8 -10.05 18.37 -11.81
CA HIS A 8 -11.50 18.51 -11.74
C HIS A 8 -11.87 19.98 -11.77
N THR A 9 -12.94 20.33 -12.48
CA THR A 9 -13.30 21.72 -12.84
C THR A 9 -13.58 22.64 -11.66
N GLU A 10 -13.98 22.13 -10.50
CA GLU A 10 -14.38 22.96 -9.36
C GLU A 10 -13.27 23.21 -8.33
N VAL A 11 -12.14 22.49 -8.40
CA VAL A 11 -11.19 22.48 -7.29
C VAL A 11 -9.83 23.07 -7.61
N ARG A 12 -9.45 23.26 -8.89
CA ARG A 12 -8.13 23.81 -9.25
C ARG A 12 -8.13 24.56 -10.57
N GLY A 13 -7.70 25.83 -10.51
CA GLY A 13 -7.54 26.74 -11.66
C GLY A 13 -6.27 26.51 -12.49
N GLY A 14 -5.89 25.25 -12.74
CA GLY A 14 -4.81 24.92 -13.67
C GLY A 14 -5.34 24.72 -15.10
N PRO A 15 -4.51 24.88 -16.13
CA PRO A 15 -4.91 24.56 -17.49
C PRO A 15 -5.22 23.07 -17.60
N LEU A 16 -6.48 22.75 -17.89
CA LEU A 16 -6.88 21.37 -18.19
C LEU A 16 -6.21 20.95 -19.49
N ASN A 17 -5.61 19.76 -19.49
CA ASN A 17 -5.25 19.14 -20.76
C ASN A 17 -6.53 18.61 -21.41
N THR A 18 -7.07 19.34 -22.37
CA THR A 18 -8.32 19.01 -23.05
C THR A 18 -8.26 17.74 -23.88
N GLN A 19 -7.08 17.14 -24.05
CA GLN A 19 -6.91 15.83 -24.71
C GLN A 19 -7.13 14.65 -23.76
N THR A 20 -6.88 14.86 -22.46
CA THR A 20 -7.03 13.82 -21.43
C THR A 20 -8.20 14.07 -20.48
N VAL A 21 -8.67 15.32 -20.37
CA VAL A 21 -9.88 15.69 -19.61
C VAL A 21 -10.70 16.65 -20.45
N ASP A 22 -11.94 16.32 -20.72
CA ASP A 22 -12.82 17.15 -21.56
C ASP A 22 -13.35 18.40 -20.84
N GLY A 23 -14.06 19.25 -21.58
CA GLY A 23 -14.63 20.50 -21.06
C GLY A 23 -15.70 20.31 -19.97
N ALA A 24 -16.17 19.09 -19.73
CA ALA A 24 -17.06 18.72 -18.64
C ALA A 24 -16.32 18.12 -17.43
N GLY A 25 -15.00 18.04 -17.48
CA GLY A 25 -14.18 17.46 -16.41
C GLY A 25 -14.13 15.93 -16.41
N ARG A 26 -14.55 15.27 -17.51
CA ARG A 26 -14.52 13.81 -17.62
C ARG A 26 -13.16 13.36 -18.15
N VAL A 27 -12.58 12.33 -17.52
CA VAL A 27 -11.31 11.74 -17.93
C VAL A 27 -11.51 10.92 -19.20
N LEU A 28 -10.77 11.28 -20.24
CA LEU A 28 -10.83 10.58 -21.53
C LEU A 28 -9.75 9.50 -21.55
N TYR A 29 -10.10 8.28 -21.93
CA TYR A 29 -9.16 7.20 -22.19
C TYR A 29 -9.31 6.66 -23.61
N ARG A 30 -8.25 6.04 -24.13
CA ARG A 30 -8.24 5.39 -25.44
C ARG A 30 -7.79 3.95 -25.31
N VAL A 31 -8.44 3.08 -26.07
CA VAL A 31 -8.26 1.64 -25.97
C VAL A 31 -7.42 1.15 -27.15
N ASP A 32 -6.56 0.17 -26.91
CA ASP A 32 -5.78 -0.51 -27.93
C ASP A 32 -6.65 -1.02 -29.08
N SER A 33 -6.08 -1.08 -30.30
CA SER A 33 -6.76 -1.63 -31.48
C SER A 33 -6.50 -3.13 -31.67
N GLY A 34 -5.56 -3.70 -30.92
CA GLY A 34 -5.22 -5.12 -30.92
C GLY A 34 -6.15 -5.99 -30.07
N PRO A 35 -6.01 -7.30 -30.13
CA PRO A 35 -6.68 -8.23 -29.21
C PRO A 35 -6.00 -8.24 -27.83
N LEU A 36 -6.66 -8.83 -26.81
CA LEU A 36 -6.09 -9.07 -25.50
C LEU A 36 -6.02 -10.59 -25.24
N GLY A 37 -4.89 -11.19 -25.57
CA GLY A 37 -4.75 -12.65 -25.54
C GLY A 37 -5.83 -13.34 -26.39
N THR A 38 -6.64 -14.18 -25.77
CA THR A 38 -7.75 -14.89 -26.44
C THR A 38 -8.99 -14.03 -26.68
N LEU A 39 -9.08 -12.83 -26.10
CA LEU A 39 -10.20 -11.91 -26.30
C LEU A 39 -10.00 -11.10 -27.58
N THR A 40 -11.07 -11.02 -28.40
CA THR A 40 -11.10 -10.06 -29.51
C THR A 40 -11.03 -8.64 -28.98
N ASN A 41 -10.59 -7.70 -29.81
CA ASN A 41 -10.57 -6.27 -29.45
C ASN A 41 -11.93 -5.78 -28.93
N ALA A 42 -13.03 -6.14 -29.61
CA ALA A 42 -14.37 -5.72 -29.21
C ALA A 42 -14.78 -6.25 -27.82
N GLN A 43 -14.42 -7.51 -27.50
CA GLN A 43 -14.69 -8.09 -26.19
C GLN A 43 -13.86 -7.38 -25.10
N ALA A 44 -12.56 -7.21 -25.33
CA ALA A 44 -11.68 -6.54 -24.37
C ALA A 44 -12.09 -5.07 -24.15
N THR A 45 -12.45 -4.33 -25.22
CA THR A 45 -12.94 -2.96 -25.11
C THR A 45 -14.25 -2.88 -24.30
N ALA A 46 -15.17 -3.80 -24.52
CA ALA A 46 -16.42 -3.85 -23.76
C ALA A 46 -16.18 -4.08 -22.25
N LEU A 47 -15.17 -4.90 -21.89
CA LEU A 47 -14.75 -5.09 -20.50
C LEU A 47 -14.14 -3.81 -19.90
N VAL A 48 -13.27 -3.13 -20.65
CA VAL A 48 -12.69 -1.85 -20.24
C VAL A 48 -13.80 -0.84 -19.92
N ASP A 49 -14.74 -0.65 -20.85
CA ASP A 49 -15.83 0.31 -20.70
C ASP A 49 -16.71 -0.05 -19.50
N ARG A 50 -17.00 -1.34 -19.31
CA ARG A 50 -17.80 -1.82 -18.18
C ARG A 50 -17.11 -1.53 -16.84
N ILE A 51 -15.83 -1.80 -16.73
CA ILE A 51 -15.10 -1.58 -15.45
C ILE A 51 -14.98 -0.08 -15.17
N PHE A 52 -14.68 0.76 -16.15
CA PHE A 52 -14.69 2.22 -15.92
C PHE A 52 -16.06 2.76 -15.49
N ASN A 53 -17.15 2.15 -15.97
CA ASN A 53 -18.49 2.50 -15.50
C ASN A 53 -18.69 2.19 -14.01
N LEU A 54 -18.07 1.12 -13.44
CA LEU A 54 -18.13 0.86 -12.00
C LEU A 54 -17.54 2.03 -11.20
N TYR A 55 -16.43 2.61 -11.65
CA TYR A 55 -15.82 3.77 -11.00
C TYR A 55 -16.63 5.06 -11.19
N THR A 56 -17.21 5.26 -12.38
CA THR A 56 -18.09 6.39 -12.66
C THR A 56 -19.38 6.35 -11.82
N ASP A 57 -19.89 5.15 -11.53
CA ASP A 57 -21.15 4.95 -10.82
C ASP A 57 -21.02 5.01 -9.28
N ILE A 58 -19.83 5.30 -8.73
CA ILE A 58 -19.67 5.51 -7.29
C ILE A 58 -20.46 6.74 -6.86
N PRO A 59 -21.53 6.59 -6.06
CA PRO A 59 -22.48 7.68 -5.80
C PRO A 59 -21.90 8.81 -4.94
N THR A 60 -20.77 8.59 -4.32
CA THR A 60 -20.08 9.52 -3.40
C THR A 60 -18.85 10.17 -4.04
N ALA A 61 -18.46 9.76 -5.26
CA ALA A 61 -17.35 10.33 -6.01
C ALA A 61 -17.85 11.09 -7.25
N ASP A 62 -17.34 12.30 -7.46
CA ASP A 62 -17.64 13.13 -8.62
C ASP A 62 -16.50 13.05 -9.64
N ILE A 63 -16.38 11.87 -10.28
CA ILE A 63 -15.44 11.63 -11.38
C ILE A 63 -16.11 10.77 -12.44
N GLN A 64 -15.80 11.02 -13.71
CA GLN A 64 -16.34 10.26 -14.82
C GLN A 64 -15.25 9.89 -15.81
N PHE A 65 -15.38 8.72 -16.41
CA PHE A 65 -14.46 8.19 -17.41
C PHE A 65 -15.20 7.98 -18.73
N VAL A 66 -14.57 8.36 -19.85
CA VAL A 66 -15.19 8.29 -21.18
C VAL A 66 -14.21 7.70 -22.18
N ASN A 67 -14.66 6.67 -22.90
CA ASN A 67 -13.91 6.10 -24.02
C ASN A 67 -13.87 7.09 -25.18
N ALA A 68 -12.69 7.59 -25.51
CA ALA A 68 -12.44 8.52 -26.63
C ALA A 68 -12.07 7.78 -27.94
N GLY A 69 -12.29 6.47 -27.99
CA GLY A 69 -12.00 5.63 -29.16
C GLY A 69 -10.61 4.96 -29.09
N PRO A 70 -10.10 4.48 -30.21
CA PRO A 70 -8.83 3.75 -30.24
C PRO A 70 -7.63 4.65 -29.94
N ILE A 71 -6.54 4.02 -29.47
CA ILE A 71 -5.24 4.67 -29.39
C ILE A 71 -4.81 5.06 -30.81
N LEU A 72 -4.33 6.29 -30.96
CA LEU A 72 -3.87 6.82 -32.23
C LEU A 72 -2.34 6.86 -32.31
N ASP A 73 -1.78 6.48 -33.44
CA ASP A 73 -0.37 6.71 -33.74
C ASP A 73 -0.11 8.23 -33.76
N PRO A 74 0.73 8.77 -32.87
CA PRO A 74 1.00 10.22 -32.80
C PRO A 74 1.55 10.82 -34.10
N ALA A 75 2.17 10.01 -34.97
CA ALA A 75 2.74 10.48 -36.23
C ALA A 75 1.72 10.53 -37.36
N THR A 76 0.73 9.63 -37.38
CA THR A 76 -0.21 9.48 -38.50
C THR A 76 -1.65 9.81 -38.17
N GLY A 77 -2.01 9.81 -36.88
CA GLY A 77 -3.39 9.97 -36.41
C GLY A 77 -4.30 8.75 -36.66
N ASN A 78 -3.77 7.64 -37.13
CA ASN A 78 -4.54 6.42 -37.36
C ASN A 78 -4.60 5.52 -36.12
N PRO A 79 -5.67 4.72 -35.95
CA PRO A 79 -5.73 3.68 -34.95
C PRO A 79 -4.52 2.75 -35.01
N ILE A 80 -3.97 2.38 -33.85
CA ILE A 80 -2.77 1.56 -33.76
C ILE A 80 -2.94 0.46 -32.70
N ASP A 81 -2.44 -0.73 -33.04
CA ASP A 81 -2.21 -1.84 -32.12
C ASP A 81 -0.83 -1.64 -31.45
N ILE A 82 -0.82 -1.64 -30.11
CA ILE A 82 0.39 -1.40 -29.32
C ILE A 82 1.08 -2.74 -29.02
N THR A 83 2.33 -2.81 -29.43
CA THR A 83 3.21 -3.96 -29.24
C THR A 83 4.52 -3.49 -28.61
N ALA A 84 5.36 -4.41 -28.13
CA ALA A 84 6.67 -4.07 -27.57
C ALA A 84 7.55 -3.23 -28.53
N THR A 85 7.34 -3.37 -29.84
CA THR A 85 8.14 -2.65 -30.86
C THR A 85 7.73 -1.18 -31.02
N ASN A 86 6.49 -0.83 -30.68
CA ASN A 86 5.96 0.53 -30.87
C ASN A 86 5.42 1.20 -29.59
N ALA A 87 5.43 0.49 -28.45
CA ALA A 87 4.93 1.00 -27.17
C ALA A 87 5.55 2.36 -26.77
N GLY A 88 6.81 2.59 -27.13
CA GLY A 88 7.48 3.88 -26.88
C GLY A 88 6.85 5.08 -27.60
N LYS A 89 5.93 4.88 -28.55
CA LYS A 89 5.20 5.99 -29.19
C LYS A 89 4.16 6.61 -28.27
N VAL A 90 3.60 5.84 -27.31
CA VAL A 90 2.55 6.26 -26.39
C VAL A 90 2.95 6.16 -24.92
N LEU A 91 4.04 5.44 -24.61
CA LEU A 91 4.58 5.30 -23.23
C LEU A 91 5.85 6.15 -23.04
N SER A 92 5.87 7.37 -23.55
CA SER A 92 7.03 8.25 -23.44
C SER A 92 6.72 9.50 -22.62
N SER A 93 7.28 9.59 -21.42
CA SER A 93 7.19 10.81 -20.58
C SER A 93 7.90 12.03 -21.19
N ARG A 94 8.84 11.81 -22.13
CA ARG A 94 9.53 12.90 -22.85
C ARG A 94 8.73 13.46 -24.02
N HIS A 95 7.84 12.66 -24.57
CA HIS A 95 6.98 13.00 -25.70
C HIS A 95 5.57 12.48 -25.43
N PRO A 96 4.85 13.08 -24.46
CA PRO A 96 3.54 12.60 -24.06
C PRO A 96 2.56 12.69 -25.24
N ALA A 97 1.80 11.64 -25.45
CA ALA A 97 0.79 11.57 -26.50
C ALA A 97 -0.57 12.14 -26.04
N PHE A 98 -0.73 12.29 -24.74
CA PHE A 98 -1.96 12.75 -24.05
C PHE A 98 -3.21 11.97 -24.47
N GLN A 99 -3.11 10.64 -24.44
CA GLN A 99 -4.17 9.75 -24.86
C GLN A 99 -4.75 8.89 -23.75
N ASN A 100 -4.12 8.83 -22.58
CA ASN A 100 -4.49 7.91 -21.50
C ASN A 100 -4.69 6.48 -22.03
N PRO A 101 -3.63 5.85 -22.58
CA PRO A 101 -3.76 4.60 -23.28
C PRO A 101 -4.05 3.42 -22.33
N ILE A 102 -5.06 2.60 -22.70
CA ILE A 102 -5.32 1.29 -22.13
C ILE A 102 -4.81 0.26 -23.12
N ILE A 103 -3.67 -0.33 -22.81
CA ILE A 103 -2.88 -1.16 -23.71
C ILE A 103 -3.18 -2.64 -23.48
N PHE A 104 -3.39 -3.36 -24.56
CA PHE A 104 -3.60 -4.79 -24.60
C PHE A 104 -2.29 -5.50 -25.01
N ASP A 105 -1.48 -5.86 -24.01
CA ASP A 105 -0.25 -6.64 -24.24
C ASP A 105 -0.61 -8.10 -24.51
N SER A 106 -1.02 -8.37 -25.75
CA SER A 106 -1.64 -9.65 -26.14
C SER A 106 -0.75 -10.86 -25.89
N ASP A 107 0.56 -10.72 -26.07
CA ASP A 107 1.56 -11.79 -25.94
C ASP A 107 2.44 -11.68 -24.69
N GLY A 108 2.21 -10.68 -23.83
CA GLY A 108 2.99 -10.43 -22.62
C GLY A 108 4.39 -9.84 -22.88
N SER A 109 4.67 -9.36 -24.10
CA SER A 109 6.00 -8.87 -24.47
C SER A 109 6.33 -7.47 -23.90
N ILE A 110 5.32 -6.70 -23.49
CA ILE A 110 5.48 -5.40 -22.82
C ILE A 110 5.64 -5.58 -21.30
N THR A 111 4.77 -6.40 -20.69
CA THR A 111 4.80 -6.69 -19.25
C THR A 111 6.00 -7.54 -18.85
N GLY A 112 6.53 -8.31 -19.77
CA GLY A 112 7.65 -9.24 -19.52
C GLY A 112 7.23 -10.55 -18.83
N VAL A 113 8.21 -11.45 -18.71
CA VAL A 113 8.03 -12.73 -18.00
C VAL A 113 8.21 -12.51 -16.50
N GLY A 114 7.22 -12.83 -15.68
CA GLY A 114 7.42 -12.76 -14.23
C GLY A 114 6.15 -12.64 -13.38
N GLY A 115 4.98 -12.96 -13.93
CA GLY A 115 3.73 -12.99 -13.16
C GLY A 115 3.04 -11.62 -12.99
N VAL A 116 3.50 -10.58 -13.68
CA VAL A 116 2.79 -9.31 -13.76
C VAL A 116 1.56 -9.50 -14.64
N LEU A 117 0.38 -9.29 -14.06
CA LEU A 117 -0.92 -9.47 -14.74
C LEU A 117 -1.39 -8.18 -15.41
N GLY A 118 -1.01 -7.05 -14.85
CA GLY A 118 -1.25 -5.71 -15.34
C GLY A 118 -0.40 -4.72 -14.56
N PHE A 119 -0.33 -3.49 -15.01
CA PHE A 119 0.23 -2.40 -14.25
C PHE A 119 -0.27 -1.04 -14.76
N PHE A 120 -0.39 -0.12 -13.84
CA PHE A 120 -0.63 1.30 -14.08
C PHE A 120 0.68 2.08 -14.02
N GLY A 121 0.72 3.20 -14.75
CA GLY A 121 1.75 4.21 -14.57
C GLY A 121 1.25 5.58 -15.03
N PHE A 122 1.90 6.64 -14.53
CA PHE A 122 1.65 7.99 -15.00
C PHE A 122 2.80 8.47 -15.88
N LEU A 123 2.45 9.15 -16.95
CA LEU A 123 3.41 9.71 -17.90
C LEU A 123 3.69 11.18 -17.63
N GLN A 124 2.68 11.92 -17.16
CA GLN A 124 2.79 13.33 -16.88
C GLN A 124 2.00 13.74 -15.64
N ILE A 125 2.66 14.47 -14.76
CA ILE A 125 2.05 15.16 -13.61
C ILE A 125 2.42 16.63 -13.72
N ASP A 126 1.49 17.49 -13.41
CA ASP A 126 1.75 18.92 -13.18
C ASP A 126 2.14 19.09 -11.72
N ASP A 127 3.43 19.28 -11.46
CA ASP A 127 3.98 19.42 -10.10
C ASP A 127 3.44 20.65 -9.37
N ALA A 128 3.05 21.71 -10.10
CA ALA A 128 2.52 22.92 -9.50
C ALA A 128 1.12 22.71 -8.90
N THR A 129 0.35 21.80 -9.45
CA THR A 129 -1.03 21.53 -9.05
C THR A 129 -1.25 20.13 -8.51
N ASN A 130 -0.24 19.26 -8.55
CA ASN A 130 -0.36 17.80 -8.31
C ASN A 130 -1.47 17.17 -9.15
N SER A 131 -1.61 17.63 -10.40
CA SER A 131 -2.64 17.11 -11.30
C SER A 131 -2.05 16.09 -12.27
N LEU A 132 -2.66 14.93 -12.34
CA LEU A 132 -2.34 13.91 -13.34
C LEU A 132 -2.76 14.43 -14.72
N GLN A 133 -1.82 14.49 -15.64
CA GLN A 133 -2.04 14.99 -17.00
C GLN A 133 -2.13 13.85 -18.02
N GLU A 134 -1.44 12.75 -17.77
CA GLU A 134 -1.52 11.54 -18.59
C GLU A 134 -1.12 10.33 -17.74
N GLY A 135 -1.99 9.30 -17.75
CA GLY A 135 -1.73 7.98 -17.18
C GLY A 135 -1.90 6.89 -18.24
N PHE A 136 -1.49 5.68 -17.93
CA PHE A 136 -1.67 4.51 -18.79
C PHE A 136 -1.93 3.26 -17.98
N VAL A 137 -2.56 2.26 -18.60
CA VAL A 137 -2.68 0.90 -18.06
C VAL A 137 -2.20 -0.09 -19.12
N VAL A 138 -1.48 -1.11 -18.69
CA VAL A 138 -1.12 -2.27 -19.51
C VAL A 138 -1.75 -3.51 -18.90
N LEU A 139 -2.46 -4.29 -19.71
CA LEU A 139 -3.10 -5.54 -19.33
C LEU A 139 -2.41 -6.70 -20.05
N ASN A 140 -1.94 -7.70 -19.30
CA ASN A 140 -1.19 -8.83 -19.85
C ASN A 140 -2.14 -9.92 -20.39
N GLY A 141 -2.40 -9.89 -21.69
CA GLY A 141 -3.26 -10.88 -22.37
C GLY A 141 -2.68 -12.30 -22.45
N ALA A 142 -1.36 -12.45 -22.33
CA ALA A 142 -0.73 -13.77 -22.38
C ALA A 142 -1.21 -14.73 -21.27
N VAL A 143 -1.67 -14.17 -20.14
CA VAL A 143 -2.22 -14.97 -19.03
C VAL A 143 -3.57 -15.61 -19.33
N LEU A 144 -4.26 -15.17 -20.38
CA LEU A 144 -5.51 -15.75 -20.90
C LEU A 144 -5.27 -16.89 -21.88
N GLU A 145 -4.02 -17.11 -22.29
CA GLU A 145 -3.67 -18.21 -23.19
C GLU A 145 -3.76 -19.56 -22.48
N ALA A 146 -4.11 -20.61 -23.24
CA ALA A 146 -4.41 -21.95 -22.69
C ALA A 146 -3.29 -22.56 -21.82
N SER A 147 -2.06 -22.09 -21.96
CA SER A 147 -0.91 -22.54 -21.18
C SER A 147 -0.78 -21.86 -19.80
N GLN A 148 -1.43 -20.73 -19.60
CA GLN A 148 -1.33 -19.91 -18.36
C GLN A 148 -2.60 -19.98 -17.50
N ALA A 149 -3.71 -20.38 -18.07
CA ALA A 149 -4.97 -20.80 -17.41
C ALA A 149 -5.65 -19.81 -16.43
N LEU A 150 -5.41 -18.50 -16.54
CA LEU A 150 -6.29 -17.55 -15.84
C LEU A 150 -7.61 -17.42 -16.62
N SER A 151 -8.74 -17.57 -15.95
CA SER A 151 -10.04 -17.36 -16.60
C SER A 151 -10.28 -15.87 -16.86
N VAL A 152 -11.11 -15.57 -17.87
CA VAL A 152 -11.54 -14.18 -18.11
C VAL A 152 -12.21 -13.60 -16.86
N THR A 153 -13.00 -14.40 -16.17
CA THR A 153 -13.66 -14.02 -14.92
C THR A 153 -12.68 -13.61 -13.83
N SER A 154 -11.59 -14.39 -13.64
CA SER A 154 -10.53 -14.02 -12.70
C SER A 154 -9.74 -12.79 -13.16
N PHE A 155 -9.54 -12.66 -14.47
CA PHE A 155 -8.82 -11.53 -15.05
C PHE A 155 -9.60 -10.19 -14.93
N LEU A 156 -10.92 -10.22 -14.75
CA LEU A 156 -11.69 -9.01 -14.44
C LEU A 156 -11.18 -8.30 -13.18
N GLY A 157 -10.71 -9.06 -12.18
CA GLY A 157 -10.08 -8.50 -10.99
C GLY A 157 -8.86 -7.65 -11.33
N VAL A 158 -8.06 -8.08 -12.31
CA VAL A 158 -6.89 -7.31 -12.76
C VAL A 158 -7.31 -6.00 -13.42
N PHE A 159 -8.34 -6.02 -14.30
CA PHE A 159 -8.88 -4.78 -14.86
C PHE A 159 -9.32 -3.81 -13.76
N THR A 160 -10.14 -4.31 -12.82
CA THR A 160 -10.67 -3.47 -11.74
C THR A 160 -9.54 -2.91 -10.88
N HIS A 161 -8.57 -3.72 -10.53
CA HIS A 161 -7.40 -3.32 -9.76
C HIS A 161 -6.60 -2.20 -10.47
N GLU A 162 -6.15 -2.42 -11.69
CA GLU A 162 -5.33 -1.46 -12.44
C GLU A 162 -6.09 -0.16 -12.72
N PHE A 163 -7.41 -0.25 -12.91
CA PHE A 163 -8.23 0.93 -13.13
C PHE A 163 -8.47 1.72 -11.84
N GLY A 164 -8.35 1.10 -10.67
CA GLY A 164 -8.30 1.82 -9.39
C GLY A 164 -7.08 2.72 -9.29
N HIS A 165 -5.92 2.20 -9.67
CA HIS A 165 -4.71 3.01 -9.76
C HIS A 165 -4.83 4.12 -10.81
N PHE A 166 -5.48 3.85 -11.94
CA PHE A 166 -5.73 4.87 -12.96
C PHE A 166 -6.74 5.92 -12.50
N ALA A 167 -7.83 5.51 -11.83
CA ALA A 167 -8.93 6.39 -11.47
C ALA A 167 -8.52 7.48 -10.47
N GLY A 168 -7.61 7.19 -9.56
CA GLY A 168 -7.25 8.15 -8.52
C GLY A 168 -5.84 8.02 -7.96
N PRO A 169 -4.81 7.56 -8.71
CA PRO A 169 -3.55 6.97 -8.22
C PRO A 169 -3.65 6.40 -6.80
N LEU A 170 -4.60 5.45 -6.63
CA LEU A 170 -4.84 4.80 -5.34
C LEU A 170 -3.73 3.81 -5.04
N ASP A 171 -3.35 3.72 -3.78
CA ASP A 171 -2.37 2.73 -3.30
C ASP A 171 -3.01 1.37 -3.05
N HIS A 172 -2.17 0.33 -2.88
CA HIS A 172 -2.62 -1.01 -2.55
C HIS A 172 -3.26 -1.08 -1.15
N SER A 173 -4.35 -1.82 -1.03
CA SER A 173 -5.00 -2.16 0.24
C SER A 173 -4.55 -3.52 0.75
N GLN A 174 -4.55 -3.70 2.08
CA GLN A 174 -4.20 -4.97 2.72
C GLN A 174 -5.41 -5.70 3.33
N ILE A 175 -6.58 -5.08 3.31
CA ILE A 175 -7.76 -5.55 4.03
C ILE A 175 -8.22 -6.91 3.49
N ASN A 176 -8.45 -7.84 4.40
CA ASN A 176 -8.94 -9.21 4.20
C ASN A 176 -8.02 -10.12 3.37
N GLY A 177 -7.23 -9.59 2.44
CA GLY A 177 -6.41 -10.40 1.54
C GLY A 177 -5.37 -11.25 2.26
N ASN A 178 -4.64 -10.67 3.23
CA ASN A 178 -3.64 -11.41 4.02
C ASN A 178 -4.27 -12.53 4.85
N ILE A 179 -5.45 -12.29 5.42
CA ILE A 179 -6.20 -13.31 6.19
C ILE A 179 -6.68 -14.42 5.24
N ALA A 180 -7.25 -14.07 4.10
CA ALA A 180 -7.71 -15.03 3.09
C ALA A 180 -6.57 -15.89 2.54
N LEU A 181 -5.39 -15.31 2.36
CA LEU A 181 -4.16 -15.98 1.95
C LEU A 181 -3.60 -16.90 3.04
N ASN A 182 -4.08 -16.76 4.27
CA ASN A 182 -3.52 -17.40 5.47
C ASN A 182 -2.03 -17.06 5.63
N ASP A 183 -1.70 -15.79 5.39
CA ASP A 183 -0.34 -15.29 5.49
C ASP A 183 0.15 -15.34 6.94
N PRO A 184 1.38 -15.83 7.20
CA PRO A 184 1.92 -15.87 8.56
C PRO A 184 2.07 -14.50 9.23
N SER A 185 2.10 -13.40 8.47
CA SER A 185 2.14 -12.04 8.99
C SER A 185 0.78 -11.55 9.48
N SER A 186 -0.33 -12.17 9.04
CA SER A 186 -1.69 -11.83 9.45
C SER A 186 -2.17 -12.68 10.63
N ILE A 187 -3.13 -12.20 11.39
CA ILE A 187 -3.89 -13.02 12.34
C ILE A 187 -5.04 -13.68 11.59
N VAL A 188 -4.92 -14.97 11.40
CA VAL A 188 -6.05 -15.82 11.06
C VAL A 188 -6.81 -16.11 12.36
N PRO A 189 -8.13 -15.89 12.40
CA PRO A 189 -8.91 -16.15 13.61
C PRO A 189 -8.68 -17.56 14.16
N PRO A 190 -8.60 -17.74 15.48
CA PRO A 190 -8.30 -19.04 16.09
C PRO A 190 -9.24 -20.14 15.59
N GLY A 191 -8.66 -21.26 15.17
CA GLY A 191 -9.42 -22.42 14.69
C GLY A 191 -9.70 -22.44 13.18
N PHE A 192 -9.34 -21.38 12.44
CA PHE A 192 -9.43 -21.38 10.98
C PHE A 192 -8.22 -22.06 10.35
N ASN A 193 -8.46 -22.90 9.35
CA ASN A 193 -7.42 -23.35 8.42
C ASN A 193 -7.46 -22.51 7.14
N SER A 194 -6.50 -22.71 6.24
CA SER A 194 -6.39 -21.95 4.98
C SER A 194 -7.64 -22.01 4.10
N ALA A 195 -8.34 -23.15 4.06
CA ALA A 195 -9.57 -23.25 3.27
C ALA A 195 -10.71 -22.44 3.88
N GLN A 196 -10.85 -22.46 5.20
CA GLN A 196 -11.86 -21.68 5.91
C GLN A 196 -11.56 -20.18 5.87
N ALA A 197 -10.30 -19.78 5.97
CA ALA A 197 -9.87 -18.39 5.81
C ALA A 197 -10.20 -17.90 4.38
N PHE A 198 -9.88 -18.67 3.36
CA PHE A 198 -10.25 -18.36 1.98
C PHE A 198 -11.78 -18.24 1.81
N ASP A 199 -12.55 -19.26 2.24
CA ASP A 199 -14.00 -19.30 2.06
C ASP A 199 -14.72 -18.09 2.69
N LEU A 200 -14.16 -17.54 3.76
CA LEU A 200 -14.80 -16.47 4.51
C LEU A 200 -14.30 -15.06 4.12
N TYR A 201 -13.01 -14.90 3.90
CA TYR A 201 -12.39 -13.57 3.70
C TYR A 201 -12.10 -13.23 2.23
N ALA A 202 -11.85 -14.23 1.36
CA ALA A 202 -11.58 -13.95 -0.05
C ALA A 202 -12.72 -13.19 -0.76
N PRO A 203 -14.01 -13.49 -0.48
CA PRO A 203 -15.12 -12.72 -1.06
C PRO A 203 -15.15 -11.23 -0.71
N PHE A 204 -14.41 -10.84 0.32
CA PHE A 204 -14.32 -9.46 0.81
C PHE A 204 -12.88 -8.93 0.77
N THR A 205 -12.02 -9.54 -0.06
CA THR A 205 -10.69 -9.00 -0.34
C THR A 205 -10.85 -7.70 -1.11
N GLU A 206 -10.21 -6.64 -0.62
CA GLU A 206 -10.29 -5.32 -1.22
C GLU A 206 -9.79 -5.31 -2.68
N THR A 207 -10.44 -4.51 -3.52
CA THR A 207 -10.14 -4.35 -4.95
C THR A 207 -8.66 -4.12 -5.23
N LEU A 208 -8.02 -3.29 -4.40
CA LEU A 208 -6.61 -2.93 -4.55
C LEU A 208 -5.66 -3.83 -3.75
N PHE A 209 -6.08 -5.04 -3.37
CA PHE A 209 -5.15 -6.02 -2.82
C PHE A 209 -4.17 -6.48 -3.91
N PRO A 210 -2.84 -6.43 -3.68
CA PRO A 210 -1.84 -6.49 -4.76
C PRO A 210 -1.61 -7.89 -5.35
N PHE A 211 -2.19 -8.94 -4.77
CA PHE A 211 -1.91 -10.32 -5.16
C PHE A 211 -3.17 -11.09 -5.52
N LEU A 212 -3.12 -11.85 -6.61
CA LEU A 212 -4.05 -12.95 -6.85
C LEU A 212 -3.52 -14.22 -6.18
N PHE A 213 -4.39 -14.96 -5.53
CA PHE A 213 -4.03 -16.19 -4.85
C PHE A 213 -5.05 -17.31 -5.16
N SER A 214 -4.53 -18.53 -5.24
CA SER A 214 -5.34 -19.70 -5.57
C SER A 214 -6.18 -20.16 -4.40
N ALA A 215 -7.42 -20.58 -4.67
CA ALA A 215 -8.28 -21.20 -3.68
C ALA A 215 -7.69 -22.54 -3.22
N PRO A 216 -7.59 -22.80 -1.92
CA PRO A 216 -7.19 -24.11 -1.40
C PRO A 216 -8.14 -25.21 -1.89
N ARG A 217 -7.62 -26.39 -2.22
CA ARG A 217 -8.43 -27.51 -2.73
C ARG A 217 -9.57 -27.93 -1.80
N GLN A 218 -9.44 -27.70 -0.50
CA GLN A 218 -10.44 -27.99 0.52
C GLN A 218 -11.46 -26.86 0.71
N SER A 219 -11.28 -25.73 0.04
CA SER A 219 -12.23 -24.62 0.03
C SER A 219 -13.53 -25.06 -0.62
N GLN A 220 -14.65 -24.66 -0.05
CA GLN A 220 -15.99 -24.90 -0.61
C GLN A 220 -16.21 -24.09 -1.88
N LEU A 221 -15.52 -22.96 -2.02
CA LEU A 221 -15.58 -22.07 -3.19
C LEU A 221 -14.68 -22.54 -4.34
N HIS A 222 -13.68 -23.40 -4.08
CA HIS A 222 -12.66 -23.79 -5.07
C HIS A 222 -13.19 -24.24 -6.43
N SER A 223 -14.32 -24.95 -6.47
CA SER A 223 -14.87 -25.46 -7.73
C SER A 223 -15.51 -24.38 -8.62
N GLN A 224 -15.93 -23.26 -8.02
CA GLN A 224 -16.55 -22.12 -8.71
C GLN A 224 -15.56 -20.98 -8.89
N PHE A 225 -14.72 -20.75 -7.89
CA PHE A 225 -13.74 -19.67 -7.81
C PHE A 225 -12.36 -20.27 -7.52
N PRO A 226 -11.61 -20.64 -8.55
CA PRO A 226 -10.31 -21.30 -8.38
C PRO A 226 -9.23 -20.37 -7.81
N ASP A 227 -9.48 -19.06 -7.82
CA ASP A 227 -8.60 -18.01 -7.31
C ASP A 227 -9.38 -16.80 -6.78
N SER A 228 -8.68 -15.80 -6.25
CA SER A 228 -9.27 -14.59 -5.69
C SER A 228 -9.69 -13.55 -6.74
N GLY A 229 -9.33 -13.70 -8.01
CA GLY A 229 -9.51 -12.66 -9.03
C GLY A 229 -10.95 -12.24 -9.25
N PHE A 230 -11.89 -13.18 -9.16
CA PHE A 230 -13.31 -12.88 -9.24
C PHE A 230 -13.78 -11.91 -8.14
N PHE A 231 -13.27 -12.08 -6.93
CA PHE A 231 -13.74 -11.29 -5.79
C PHE A 231 -13.21 -9.86 -5.84
N VAL A 232 -11.96 -9.66 -6.26
CA VAL A 232 -11.37 -8.31 -6.41
C VAL A 232 -11.87 -7.57 -7.67
N ALA A 233 -12.76 -8.17 -8.45
CA ALA A 233 -13.47 -7.49 -9.55
C ALA A 233 -14.61 -6.57 -9.09
N THR A 234 -14.88 -6.50 -7.78
CA THR A 234 -15.85 -5.59 -7.17
C THR A 234 -15.15 -4.34 -6.67
N LEU A 235 -15.89 -3.23 -6.54
CA LEU A 235 -15.40 -2.02 -5.87
C LEU A 235 -15.75 -2.08 -4.39
N ASP A 236 -14.78 -2.41 -3.58
CA ASP A 236 -14.94 -2.49 -2.14
C ASP A 236 -15.00 -1.12 -1.46
N MET A 237 -15.40 -1.10 -0.19
CA MET A 237 -15.64 0.12 0.57
C MET A 237 -14.39 1.00 0.65
N ASP A 238 -13.21 0.41 0.86
CA ASP A 238 -11.95 1.15 1.00
C ASP A 238 -11.60 1.87 -0.31
N THR A 239 -11.70 1.18 -1.44
CA THR A 239 -11.51 1.76 -2.78
C THR A 239 -12.52 2.87 -3.08
N GLN A 240 -13.82 2.65 -2.78
CA GLN A 240 -14.85 3.67 -2.96
C GLN A 240 -14.60 4.90 -2.09
N ASN A 241 -14.21 4.71 -0.82
CA ASN A 241 -13.88 5.81 0.09
C ASN A 241 -12.64 6.57 -0.37
N ALA A 242 -11.59 5.87 -0.81
CA ALA A 242 -10.37 6.49 -1.32
C ALA A 242 -10.68 7.40 -2.52
N LEU A 243 -11.46 6.92 -3.49
CA LEU A 243 -11.85 7.72 -4.64
C LEU A 243 -12.78 8.89 -4.26
N SER A 244 -13.73 8.67 -3.35
CA SER A 244 -14.63 9.72 -2.86
C SER A 244 -13.88 10.80 -2.06
N ASN A 245 -12.80 10.47 -1.38
CA ASN A 245 -11.93 11.45 -0.71
C ASN A 245 -11.18 12.33 -1.71
N LEU A 246 -10.83 11.79 -2.89
CA LEU A 246 -10.16 12.55 -3.96
C LEU A 246 -11.14 13.44 -4.74
N TYR A 247 -12.35 12.96 -4.98
CA TYR A 247 -13.39 13.60 -5.80
C TYR A 247 -14.73 13.60 -5.05
N PRO A 248 -14.85 14.30 -3.92
CA PRO A 248 -16.07 14.23 -3.11
C PRO A 248 -17.26 14.89 -3.79
N THR A 249 -18.40 14.20 -3.79
CA THR A 249 -19.68 14.87 -4.05
C THR A 249 -19.99 15.85 -2.92
N PRO A 250 -20.84 16.89 -3.14
CA PRO A 250 -21.15 17.89 -2.12
C PRO A 250 -21.64 17.32 -0.79
N ASP A 251 -22.39 16.21 -0.85
CA ASP A 251 -22.98 15.58 0.35
C ASP A 251 -22.10 14.51 0.99
N TYR A 252 -20.97 14.14 0.38
CA TYR A 252 -20.13 13.05 0.87
C TYR A 252 -19.66 13.28 2.29
N LEU A 253 -18.95 14.39 2.55
CA LEU A 253 -18.40 14.68 3.88
C LEU A 253 -19.48 14.91 4.94
N ALA A 254 -20.65 15.44 4.54
CA ALA A 254 -21.77 15.67 5.46
C ALA A 254 -22.48 14.36 5.87
N SER A 255 -22.47 13.35 5.00
CA SER A 255 -23.10 12.04 5.23
C SER A 255 -22.19 11.00 5.87
N ARG A 256 -20.89 11.23 5.88
CA ARG A 256 -19.86 10.30 6.35
C ARG A 256 -19.15 10.86 7.58
N GLY A 257 -18.51 9.98 8.34
CA GLY A 257 -17.68 10.39 9.47
C GLY A 257 -16.25 9.88 9.30
N SER A 258 -15.40 10.19 10.29
CA SER A 258 -13.99 9.81 10.27
C SER A 258 -13.52 9.37 11.64
N ILE A 259 -12.48 8.54 11.66
CA ILE A 259 -11.75 8.13 12.86
C ILE A 259 -10.31 8.60 12.73
N GLU A 260 -9.72 9.14 13.80
CA GLU A 260 -8.31 9.46 13.85
C GLU A 260 -7.67 9.09 15.18
N GLY A 261 -6.37 8.84 15.12
CA GLY A 261 -5.55 8.50 16.28
C GLY A 261 -4.09 8.38 15.91
N ARG A 262 -3.36 7.73 16.80
CA ARG A 262 -1.93 7.42 16.65
C ARG A 262 -1.67 5.96 16.94
N VAL A 263 -0.63 5.44 16.33
CA VAL A 263 -0.03 4.16 16.73
C VAL A 263 1.29 4.47 17.43
N LEU A 264 1.39 4.01 18.65
CA LEU A 264 2.47 4.32 19.59
C LEU A 264 3.18 3.04 20.00
N LEU A 265 4.47 3.07 20.04
CA LEU A 265 5.31 2.02 20.58
C LEU A 265 5.68 2.39 22.00
N LYS A 266 5.26 1.60 23.00
CA LYS A 266 5.60 1.85 24.39
C LYS A 266 6.96 1.26 24.74
N PHE A 267 7.88 2.14 25.16
CA PHE A 267 9.22 1.76 25.57
C PHE A 267 9.56 2.45 26.90
N GLY A 268 9.54 1.70 28.01
CA GLY A 268 9.60 2.26 29.37
C GLY A 268 8.43 3.22 29.61
N ASP A 269 8.75 4.46 29.99
CA ASP A 269 7.77 5.54 30.18
C ASP A 269 7.56 6.41 28.92
N SER A 270 8.22 6.07 27.82
CA SER A 270 8.12 6.80 26.54
C SER A 270 7.13 6.13 25.61
N GLU A 271 6.33 6.93 24.95
CA GLU A 271 5.45 6.54 23.84
C GLU A 271 6.00 7.14 22.55
N ILE A 272 6.35 6.27 21.59
CA ILE A 272 7.03 6.65 20.36
C ILE A 272 6.06 6.44 19.20
N PRO A 273 5.72 7.49 18.44
CA PRO A 273 4.84 7.36 17.27
C PRO A 273 5.49 6.51 16.19
N ILE A 274 4.74 5.56 15.61
CA ILE A 274 5.23 4.63 14.60
C ILE A 274 4.45 4.80 13.30
N SER A 275 5.19 5.04 12.23
CA SER A 275 4.66 5.10 10.85
C SER A 275 4.74 3.74 10.16
N GLY A 276 3.94 3.54 9.11
CA GLY A 276 3.95 2.30 8.32
C GLY A 276 3.13 1.16 8.93
N ILE A 277 2.11 1.49 9.73
CA ILE A 277 1.15 0.54 10.30
C ILE A 277 -0.20 0.70 9.61
N ASN A 278 -0.79 -0.40 9.16
CA ASN A 278 -2.16 -0.41 8.64
C ASN A 278 -3.18 -0.41 9.78
N VAL A 279 -4.00 0.63 9.85
CA VAL A 279 -5.10 0.75 10.81
C VAL A 279 -6.41 0.49 10.09
N VAL A 280 -7.21 -0.43 10.58
CA VAL A 280 -8.43 -0.92 9.95
C VAL A 280 -9.63 -0.62 10.85
N ALA A 281 -10.70 -0.09 10.27
CA ALA A 281 -11.98 0.12 10.94
C ALA A 281 -13.05 -0.78 10.31
N ARG A 282 -13.62 -1.71 11.08
CA ARG A 282 -14.68 -2.63 10.66
C ARG A 282 -15.99 -2.29 11.34
N ARG A 283 -17.05 -2.17 10.56
CA ARG A 283 -18.38 -1.90 11.09
C ARG A 283 -18.95 -3.14 11.78
N ILE A 284 -19.45 -3.01 13.01
CA ILE A 284 -19.87 -4.14 13.86
C ILE A 284 -21.32 -4.08 14.32
N ASP A 285 -22.03 -2.97 14.08
CA ASP A 285 -23.46 -2.84 14.43
C ASP A 285 -24.38 -3.64 13.48
N GLN A 286 -23.83 -4.25 12.46
CA GLN A 286 -24.53 -5.04 11.44
C GLN A 286 -24.01 -6.47 11.31
N GLY A 287 -22.93 -6.83 12.02
CA GLY A 287 -22.35 -8.17 11.97
C GLY A 287 -21.40 -8.44 13.15
N VAL A 288 -21.00 -9.69 13.31
CA VAL A 288 -20.05 -10.12 14.36
C VAL A 288 -18.67 -10.29 13.74
N TYR A 289 -17.65 -9.73 14.40
CA TYR A 289 -16.24 -9.94 14.03
C TYR A 289 -15.46 -10.54 15.21
N PRO A 290 -14.57 -11.52 15.03
CA PRO A 290 -14.46 -12.35 13.82
C PRO A 290 -15.74 -13.18 13.59
N PRO A 291 -16.10 -13.45 12.33
CA PRO A 291 -17.30 -14.23 12.05
C PRO A 291 -17.19 -15.64 12.64
N PRO A 292 -18.30 -16.22 13.15
CA PRO A 292 -18.26 -17.55 13.74
C PRO A 292 -17.89 -18.62 12.71
N LEU A 293 -17.07 -19.59 13.12
CA LEU A 293 -16.79 -20.79 12.31
C LEU A 293 -18.10 -21.46 11.85
N GLY A 294 -18.25 -21.65 10.55
CA GLY A 294 -19.42 -22.30 9.95
C GLY A 294 -20.53 -21.37 9.44
N THR A 295 -20.37 -20.06 9.60
CA THR A 295 -21.28 -19.06 9.00
C THR A 295 -20.74 -18.54 7.66
N VAL A 296 -20.35 -19.44 6.75
CA VAL A 296 -20.06 -19.03 5.38
C VAL A 296 -21.40 -18.68 4.74
N ALA A 297 -21.70 -17.38 4.66
CA ALA A 297 -22.76 -16.90 3.79
C ALA A 297 -22.27 -17.15 2.36
N PHE A 298 -22.74 -18.22 1.73
CA PHE A 298 -22.44 -18.46 0.33
C PHE A 298 -22.95 -17.27 -0.48
N LEU A 299 -22.03 -16.51 -1.04
CA LEU A 299 -22.36 -15.52 -2.05
C LEU A 299 -23.03 -16.27 -3.21
N THR A 300 -24.19 -15.83 -3.61
CA THR A 300 -24.75 -16.31 -4.87
C THR A 300 -23.85 -15.78 -5.97
N PRO A 301 -23.20 -16.65 -6.77
CA PRO A 301 -22.39 -16.17 -7.87
C PRO A 301 -23.24 -15.25 -8.74
N PRO A 302 -22.70 -14.15 -9.27
CA PRO A 302 -23.42 -13.35 -10.25
C PRO A 302 -23.78 -14.23 -11.44
N ALA A 303 -24.89 -13.94 -12.07
CA ALA A 303 -25.29 -14.57 -13.31
C ALA A 303 -24.17 -14.39 -14.34
N ILE A 304 -23.74 -15.46 -14.96
CA ILE A 304 -22.84 -15.43 -16.10
C ILE A 304 -23.71 -15.34 -17.34
N ASP A 305 -23.60 -14.29 -18.11
CA ASP A 305 -24.33 -14.15 -19.35
C ASP A 305 -23.77 -15.04 -20.49
N GLY A 306 -24.34 -14.91 -21.69
CA GLY A 306 -23.97 -15.72 -22.83
C GLY A 306 -22.55 -15.50 -23.36
N ASP A 307 -21.83 -14.47 -22.89
CA ASP A 307 -20.42 -14.19 -23.22
C ASP A 307 -19.43 -14.76 -22.18
N GLY A 308 -19.95 -15.38 -21.13
CA GLY A 308 -19.14 -15.98 -20.07
C GLY A 308 -18.65 -14.99 -19.02
N ILE A 309 -19.16 -13.76 -19.02
CA ILE A 309 -18.76 -12.69 -18.13
C ILE A 309 -19.79 -12.52 -17.02
N PRO A 310 -19.38 -12.37 -15.75
CA PRO A 310 -20.31 -12.06 -14.67
C PRO A 310 -21.01 -10.71 -14.91
N GLU A 311 -22.34 -10.68 -14.92
CA GLU A 311 -23.10 -9.47 -15.18
C GLU A 311 -23.01 -8.41 -14.07
N SER A 312 -22.71 -8.83 -12.87
CA SER A 312 -22.45 -7.92 -11.74
C SER A 312 -21.49 -8.55 -10.77
N PRO A 313 -20.66 -7.77 -10.08
CA PRO A 313 -19.94 -8.27 -8.94
C PRO A 313 -20.90 -8.87 -7.91
N PRO A 314 -20.46 -9.84 -7.10
CA PRO A 314 -21.29 -10.34 -6.00
C PRO A 314 -21.79 -9.14 -5.21
N ALA A 315 -23.10 -9.03 -5.02
CA ALA A 315 -23.66 -7.97 -4.19
C ALA A 315 -23.10 -8.18 -2.79
N GLN A 316 -22.14 -7.36 -2.42
CA GLN A 316 -21.66 -7.33 -1.05
C GLN A 316 -22.85 -6.99 -0.17
N ALA A 317 -23.14 -7.84 0.79
CA ALA A 317 -24.12 -7.52 1.79
C ALA A 317 -23.60 -6.26 2.53
N SER A 318 -24.23 -5.10 2.27
CA SER A 318 -23.88 -3.80 2.86
C SER A 318 -23.91 -3.80 4.42
N THR A 319 -24.16 -4.94 5.01
CA THR A 319 -24.39 -5.19 6.44
C THR A 319 -23.34 -6.09 7.06
N ASP A 320 -22.37 -6.62 6.29
CA ASP A 320 -21.33 -7.48 6.84
C ASP A 320 -20.13 -6.64 7.34
N SER A 321 -19.58 -6.98 8.50
CA SER A 321 -18.37 -6.36 9.05
C SER A 321 -17.12 -6.59 8.19
N LEU A 322 -17.14 -7.61 7.34
CA LEU A 322 -16.07 -7.88 6.37
C LEU A 322 -16.19 -7.01 5.11
N ALA A 323 -17.41 -6.55 4.76
CA ALA A 323 -17.67 -5.70 3.61
C ALA A 323 -17.63 -4.20 3.94
N THR A 324 -18.07 -3.80 5.14
CA THR A 324 -18.08 -2.40 5.58
C THR A 324 -16.83 -2.10 6.39
N VAL A 325 -15.73 -1.91 5.67
CA VAL A 325 -14.39 -1.78 6.21
C VAL A 325 -13.61 -0.71 5.44
N SER A 326 -12.74 0.01 6.12
CA SER A 326 -11.78 0.92 5.49
C SER A 326 -10.52 1.02 6.33
N SER A 327 -9.44 1.49 5.74
CA SER A 327 -8.15 1.57 6.40
C SER A 327 -7.40 2.88 6.16
N ALA A 328 -6.33 3.06 6.91
CA ALA A 328 -5.32 4.10 6.67
C ALA A 328 -3.97 3.61 7.18
N VAL A 329 -2.90 4.04 6.52
CA VAL A 329 -1.53 3.76 6.95
C VAL A 329 -1.00 4.94 7.75
N THR A 330 -0.39 4.66 8.92
CA THR A 330 0.13 5.71 9.79
C THR A 330 1.30 6.46 9.17
N GLY A 331 1.33 7.78 9.37
CA GLY A 331 2.46 8.63 9.05
C GLY A 331 2.61 9.06 7.61
N LEU A 332 1.73 8.64 6.69
CA LEU A 332 1.82 9.08 5.29
C LEU A 332 1.35 10.53 5.11
N ASP A 333 0.20 10.89 5.67
CA ASP A 333 -0.43 12.19 5.44
C ASP A 333 -0.56 13.07 6.68
N PHE A 334 -0.69 12.48 7.87
CA PHE A 334 -1.07 13.19 9.10
C PHE A 334 0.06 13.35 10.12
N GLY A 335 1.30 13.01 9.73
CA GLY A 335 2.48 13.07 10.60
C GLY A 335 2.78 11.75 11.28
N GLN A 336 3.95 11.69 11.90
CA GLN A 336 4.53 10.46 12.41
C GLN A 336 3.58 9.72 13.38
N GLY A 337 3.32 8.46 13.09
CA GLY A 337 2.42 7.60 13.84
C GLY A 337 0.93 7.95 13.77
N ALA A 338 0.56 9.09 13.20
CA ALA A 338 -0.82 9.52 13.09
C ALA A 338 -1.51 8.89 11.88
N TYR A 339 -2.81 8.67 12.00
CA TYR A 339 -3.66 8.17 10.92
C TYR A 339 -5.04 8.83 10.97
N ARG A 340 -5.73 8.81 9.82
CA ARG A 340 -7.15 9.17 9.73
C ARG A 340 -7.83 8.31 8.67
N ILE A 341 -8.86 7.58 9.08
CA ILE A 341 -9.76 6.85 8.20
C ILE A 341 -10.97 7.72 7.93
N GLN A 342 -11.16 8.14 6.68
CA GLN A 342 -12.22 9.03 6.25
C GLN A 342 -13.33 8.27 5.51
N GLY A 343 -14.49 8.89 5.39
CA GLY A 343 -15.57 8.39 4.54
C GLY A 343 -16.36 7.22 5.11
N LEU A 344 -16.21 6.96 6.40
CA LEU A 344 -16.92 5.85 7.05
C LEU A 344 -18.43 6.14 7.14
N PRO A 345 -19.31 5.20 6.72
CA PRO A 345 -20.73 5.26 7.04
C PRO A 345 -20.98 5.40 8.53
N PRO A 346 -22.01 6.15 8.96
CA PRO A 346 -22.36 6.22 10.37
C PRO A 346 -22.66 4.84 10.96
N GLY A 347 -22.12 4.55 12.15
CA GLY A 347 -22.28 3.24 12.81
C GLY A 347 -21.32 3.01 13.96
N GLN A 348 -21.26 1.77 14.41
CA GLN A 348 -20.30 1.29 15.42
C GLN A 348 -19.20 0.50 14.74
N TYR A 349 -17.96 0.80 15.09
CA TYR A 349 -16.77 0.19 14.48
C TYR A 349 -15.89 -0.46 15.54
N LEU A 350 -15.30 -1.58 15.18
CA LEU A 350 -14.09 -2.11 15.77
C LEU A 350 -12.91 -1.46 15.02
N ALA A 351 -11.93 -0.97 15.78
CA ALA A 351 -10.66 -0.51 15.22
C ALA A 351 -9.54 -1.47 15.62
N GLU A 352 -8.69 -1.83 14.67
CA GLU A 352 -7.58 -2.76 14.84
C GLU A 352 -6.37 -2.30 14.03
N ILE A 353 -5.17 -2.76 14.41
CA ILE A 353 -3.98 -2.60 13.56
C ILE A 353 -3.57 -3.95 12.99
N GLN A 354 -3.11 -3.93 11.74
CA GLN A 354 -2.70 -5.13 11.02
C GLN A 354 -1.30 -4.97 10.45
N GLN A 355 -0.59 -6.08 10.37
CA GLN A 355 0.69 -6.15 9.68
C GLN A 355 0.47 -5.97 8.17
N ILE A 356 1.23 -5.09 7.55
CA ILE A 356 1.34 -5.02 6.09
C ILE A 356 2.12 -6.25 5.61
N ASN A 357 1.65 -6.86 4.52
CA ASN A 357 2.33 -8.02 3.91
C ASN A 357 3.77 -7.65 3.54
N PRO A 358 4.77 -8.44 3.92
CA PRO A 358 6.17 -8.18 3.59
C PRO A 358 6.45 -8.05 2.09
N ASP A 359 5.69 -8.76 1.27
CA ASP A 359 5.83 -8.74 -0.19
C ASP A 359 5.12 -7.54 -0.86
N ALA A 360 4.35 -6.75 -0.08
CA ALA A 360 3.63 -5.57 -0.58
C ALA A 360 4.49 -4.29 -0.60
N VAL A 361 5.80 -4.39 -0.53
CA VAL A 361 6.76 -3.28 -0.66
C VAL A 361 7.48 -3.33 -2.01
N GLY A 362 8.04 -2.21 -2.45
CA GLY A 362 8.63 -2.11 -3.78
C GLY A 362 7.57 -1.89 -4.87
N GLY A 363 7.61 -2.61 -5.97
CA GLY A 363 6.67 -2.45 -7.10
C GLY A 363 5.22 -2.76 -6.79
N SER A 364 4.96 -3.56 -5.73
CA SER A 364 3.62 -3.85 -5.20
C SER A 364 3.36 -3.12 -3.89
N GLY A 365 4.06 -2.00 -3.65
CA GLY A 365 4.08 -1.27 -2.39
C GLY A 365 2.78 -0.59 -2.00
N ILE A 366 2.76 -0.10 -0.77
CA ILE A 366 1.70 0.75 -0.23
C ILE A 366 2.28 2.15 -0.13
N GLY A 367 1.87 3.03 -1.05
CA GLY A 367 2.34 4.40 -1.12
C GLY A 367 3.88 4.52 -1.12
N PRO A 368 4.41 5.56 -0.47
CA PRO A 368 5.85 5.80 -0.41
C PRO A 368 6.61 4.93 0.61
N LEU A 369 5.99 3.87 1.15
CA LEU A 369 6.67 2.99 2.10
C LEU A 369 7.83 2.27 1.43
N ALA A 370 9.04 2.52 1.93
CA ALA A 370 10.25 1.82 1.51
C ALA A 370 10.35 0.42 2.15
N SER A 371 9.84 0.29 3.38
CA SER A 371 9.71 -0.98 4.10
C SER A 371 8.54 -0.89 5.08
N GLN A 372 7.88 -2.01 5.34
CA GLN A 372 6.84 -2.07 6.37
C GLN A 372 7.46 -2.10 7.77
N PHE A 373 6.73 -1.59 8.75
CA PHE A 373 7.04 -1.79 10.14
C PHE A 373 6.54 -3.17 10.60
N LEU A 374 7.43 -4.01 11.12
CA LEU A 374 7.06 -5.32 11.63
C LEU A 374 6.51 -5.23 13.05
N LEU A 375 5.26 -5.61 13.21
CA LEU A 375 4.63 -5.64 14.53
C LEU A 375 5.24 -6.76 15.39
N PRO A 376 5.54 -6.50 16.67
CA PRO A 376 5.99 -7.52 17.61
C PRO A 376 4.88 -8.53 17.94
N VAL A 377 3.65 -8.15 17.69
CA VAL A 377 2.43 -8.94 17.77
C VAL A 377 1.69 -8.83 16.43
N LYS A 378 0.86 -9.81 16.10
CA LYS A 378 0.21 -9.83 14.78
C LYS A 378 -0.93 -8.81 14.65
N GLU A 379 -1.67 -8.57 15.73
CA GLU A 379 -2.81 -7.63 15.79
C GLU A 379 -2.87 -6.95 17.14
N GLU A 380 -3.42 -5.74 17.13
CA GLU A 380 -3.86 -5.01 18.31
C GLU A 380 -5.25 -4.46 18.06
N PHE A 381 -6.17 -4.63 19.02
CA PHE A 381 -7.52 -4.09 18.95
C PHE A 381 -7.63 -2.89 19.88
N PHE A 382 -8.29 -1.83 19.43
CA PHE A 382 -8.55 -0.67 20.29
C PHE A 382 -9.46 -1.08 21.44
N ASN A 383 -8.98 -0.96 22.66
CA ASN A 383 -9.75 -1.25 23.88
C ASN A 383 -9.75 -0.11 24.91
N GLY A 384 -9.43 1.10 24.45
CA GLY A 384 -9.38 2.33 25.24
C GLY A 384 -8.05 3.06 25.11
N PRO A 385 -7.95 4.29 25.60
CA PRO A 385 -6.82 5.18 25.31
C PRO A 385 -5.43 4.68 25.69
N ASP A 386 -5.32 3.79 26.67
CA ASP A 386 -4.04 3.37 27.23
C ASP A 386 -3.79 1.86 27.11
N ASN A 387 -4.70 1.14 26.48
CA ASN A 387 -4.63 -0.31 26.40
C ASN A 387 -4.99 -0.80 25.02
N SER A 388 -4.08 -1.43 24.33
CA SER A 388 -4.41 -2.29 23.21
C SER A 388 -4.33 -3.74 23.64
N SER A 389 -5.06 -4.61 22.96
CA SER A 389 -5.14 -6.01 23.27
C SER A 389 -5.12 -6.86 22.01
N ASN A 390 -4.36 -7.95 22.02
CA ASN A 390 -4.31 -8.92 20.93
C ASN A 390 -5.59 -9.77 20.81
N SER A 391 -6.65 -9.42 21.55
CA SER A 391 -7.89 -10.19 21.57
C SER A 391 -9.07 -9.40 21.04
N ALA A 392 -9.65 -9.86 19.95
CA ALA A 392 -10.89 -9.32 19.40
C ALA A 392 -12.11 -9.39 20.37
N SER A 393 -11.99 -10.10 21.51
CA SER A 393 -13.07 -10.19 22.50
C SER A 393 -13.10 -9.02 23.49
N VAL A 394 -12.08 -8.15 23.49
CA VAL A 394 -11.93 -7.04 24.45
C VAL A 394 -11.68 -5.71 23.74
N PHE A 395 -12.43 -5.41 22.70
CA PHE A 395 -12.38 -4.11 22.03
C PHE A 395 -13.41 -3.14 22.61
N VAL A 396 -13.17 -1.84 22.44
CA VAL A 396 -14.13 -0.77 22.72
C VAL A 396 -14.71 -0.29 21.39
N PRO A 397 -16.05 -0.35 21.19
CA PRO A 397 -16.66 0.14 19.97
C PRO A 397 -16.42 1.65 19.78
N VAL A 398 -16.06 2.03 18.56
CA VAL A 398 -15.86 3.42 18.13
C VAL A 398 -17.12 3.87 17.39
N THR A 399 -17.76 4.94 17.89
CA THR A 399 -18.94 5.51 17.22
C THR A 399 -18.53 6.49 16.14
N VAL A 400 -19.02 6.26 14.93
CA VAL A 400 -18.90 7.18 13.80
C VAL A 400 -20.23 7.86 13.54
N SER A 401 -20.24 9.19 13.51
CA SER A 401 -21.41 10.03 13.26
C SER A 401 -21.25 10.86 11.99
N PRO A 402 -22.34 11.21 11.28
CA PRO A 402 -22.26 12.00 10.05
C PRO A 402 -21.58 13.36 10.28
N GLY A 403 -20.66 13.72 9.39
CA GLY A 403 -19.92 14.98 9.44
C GLY A 403 -19.00 15.14 10.64
N GLN A 404 -18.79 14.08 11.45
CA GLN A 404 -17.99 14.17 12.67
C GLN A 404 -16.67 13.41 12.55
N LEU A 405 -15.67 13.94 13.24
CA LEU A 405 -14.37 13.31 13.45
C LEU A 405 -14.33 12.73 14.88
N THR A 406 -14.15 11.43 14.98
CA THR A 406 -13.92 10.73 16.26
C THR A 406 -12.42 10.62 16.48
N SER A 407 -11.88 11.39 17.42
CA SER A 407 -10.44 11.48 17.72
C SER A 407 -10.06 10.65 18.96
N GLY A 408 -8.74 10.41 19.13
CA GLY A 408 -8.18 9.74 20.30
C GLY A 408 -8.33 8.22 20.26
N ILE A 409 -8.42 7.65 19.06
CA ILE A 409 -8.41 6.20 18.85
C ILE A 409 -6.95 5.77 18.71
N ASP A 410 -6.24 5.79 19.84
CA ASP A 410 -4.81 5.52 19.89
C ASP A 410 -4.54 4.04 20.21
N PHE A 411 -3.51 3.49 19.56
CA PHE A 411 -3.02 2.14 19.82
C PHE A 411 -1.66 2.21 20.48
N VAL A 412 -1.46 1.40 21.51
CA VAL A 412 -0.16 1.25 22.17
C VAL A 412 0.35 -0.17 21.92
N ILE A 413 1.35 -0.32 21.06
CA ILE A 413 1.93 -1.61 20.70
C ILE A 413 2.66 -2.19 21.90
N ASN A 414 2.31 -3.43 22.26
CA ASN A 414 2.88 -4.21 23.35
C ASN A 414 3.94 -5.21 22.84
N GLY A 415 4.50 -6.01 23.75
CA GLY A 415 5.40 -7.12 23.41
C GLY A 415 6.86 -6.74 23.17
N ILE A 416 7.26 -5.52 23.52
CA ILE A 416 8.64 -5.03 23.43
C ILE A 416 9.33 -5.17 24.77
N SER A 417 10.68 -5.17 24.75
CA SER A 417 11.48 -5.19 25.98
C SER A 417 11.16 -3.99 26.86
N THR A 418 10.84 -4.25 28.14
CA THR A 418 10.61 -3.22 29.16
C THR A 418 11.91 -2.77 29.85
N ALA A 419 13.08 -3.25 29.40
CA ALA A 419 14.36 -2.87 29.98
C ALA A 419 14.66 -1.38 29.69
N THR A 420 15.13 -0.67 30.71
CA THR A 420 15.56 0.73 30.55
C THR A 420 16.74 0.80 29.59
N PRO A 421 16.72 1.68 28.57
CA PRO A 421 17.84 1.82 27.65
C PRO A 421 19.08 2.36 28.36
N VAL A 422 20.24 1.91 27.92
CA VAL A 422 21.51 2.52 28.30
C VAL A 422 21.66 3.80 27.50
N LEU A 423 21.83 4.93 28.18
CA LEU A 423 22.09 6.22 27.56
C LEU A 423 23.58 6.34 27.22
N VAL A 424 23.88 6.58 25.96
CA VAL A 424 25.26 6.78 25.48
C VAL A 424 25.35 8.01 24.59
N SER A 425 26.52 8.63 24.55
CA SER A 425 26.81 9.65 23.53
C SER A 425 27.53 8.99 22.37
N GLU A 426 27.40 9.55 21.23
CA GLU A 426 28.21 9.24 20.06
C GLU A 426 29.70 9.43 20.38
N ILE A 427 30.54 8.60 19.76
CA ILE A 427 32.01 8.63 19.91
C ILE A 427 32.61 8.76 18.52
N GLU A 428 33.07 9.94 18.19
CA GLU A 428 33.73 10.24 16.93
C GLU A 428 35.25 9.90 16.92
N PRO A 429 35.78 9.51 15.76
CA PRO A 429 35.15 9.25 14.47
C PRO A 429 34.56 7.83 14.39
N ASN A 430 33.28 7.68 14.08
CA ASN A 430 32.62 6.37 14.00
C ASN A 430 32.38 5.89 12.55
N GLU A 431 32.65 6.71 11.56
CA GLU A 431 32.51 6.36 10.15
C GLU A 431 33.45 5.24 9.68
N LYS A 432 34.56 4.98 10.39
CA LYS A 432 35.56 3.91 10.11
C LYS A 432 35.36 2.66 10.93
N ASP A 433 35.08 2.84 12.21
CA ASP A 433 34.90 1.79 13.20
C ASP A 433 33.56 2.02 13.90
N ALA A 434 32.51 1.37 13.39
CA ALA A 434 31.17 1.49 13.93
C ALA A 434 31.15 1.34 15.46
N GLN A 435 30.60 2.33 16.15
CA GLN A 435 30.47 2.33 17.60
C GLN A 435 29.67 1.12 18.07
N ALA A 436 30.23 0.31 18.98
CA ALA A 436 29.56 -0.87 19.51
C ALA A 436 28.51 -0.50 20.55
N LEU A 437 27.29 -0.98 20.35
CA LEU A 437 26.16 -0.72 21.21
C LEU A 437 25.58 -2.02 21.78
N THR A 438 25.06 -1.95 23.00
CA THR A 438 24.35 -3.06 23.66
C THR A 438 22.87 -2.67 23.82
N THR A 439 21.99 -3.39 23.15
CA THR A 439 20.54 -3.13 23.21
C THR A 439 19.91 -3.61 24.53
N PRO A 440 18.92 -2.88 25.08
CA PRO A 440 18.35 -1.64 24.59
C PRO A 440 19.24 -0.42 24.86
N VAL A 441 19.34 0.48 23.90
CA VAL A 441 20.20 1.65 23.98
C VAL A 441 19.54 2.90 23.38
N GLU A 442 19.87 4.05 23.94
CA GLU A 442 19.57 5.37 23.37
C GLU A 442 20.89 6.12 23.16
N VAL A 443 21.15 6.54 21.93
CA VAL A 443 22.34 7.29 21.52
C VAL A 443 21.95 8.72 21.25
N SER A 444 22.73 9.68 21.76
CA SER A 444 22.67 11.09 21.35
C SER A 444 23.84 11.38 20.43
N GLY A 445 23.56 11.82 19.21
CA GLY A 445 24.56 12.08 18.18
C GLY A 445 24.25 13.34 17.37
N GLU A 446 25.14 13.65 16.43
CA GLU A 446 25.03 14.73 15.45
C GLU A 446 25.43 14.21 14.07
N ALA A 447 24.62 14.48 13.06
CA ALA A 447 24.94 14.18 11.67
C ALA A 447 24.87 15.43 10.81
N SER A 448 25.81 15.58 9.87
CA SER A 448 25.91 16.76 9.02
C SER A 448 26.45 16.39 7.64
N THR A 449 25.89 17.00 6.59
CA THR A 449 26.38 16.87 5.20
C THR A 449 27.86 17.27 5.02
N THR A 450 28.47 17.91 6.02
CA THR A 450 29.89 18.29 6.02
C THR A 450 30.80 17.28 6.67
N ASP A 451 30.25 16.25 7.33
CA ASP A 451 31.02 15.23 8.01
C ASP A 451 31.63 14.22 7.02
N ALA A 452 32.68 13.54 7.46
CA ALA A 452 33.35 12.56 6.61
C ALA A 452 32.52 11.27 6.59
N ALA A 453 32.16 10.80 5.42
CA ALA A 453 31.47 9.52 5.24
C ALA A 453 32.36 8.54 4.48
N LEU A 454 32.56 7.35 5.04
CA LEU A 454 33.21 6.26 4.30
C LEU A 454 32.24 5.46 3.44
N LEU A 455 31.04 5.23 3.93
CA LEU A 455 30.00 4.52 3.20
C LEU A 455 29.06 5.52 2.53
N LYS A 456 28.77 5.29 1.25
CA LYS A 456 27.86 6.14 0.46
C LYS A 456 26.79 5.28 -0.17
N MET A 457 25.54 5.70 -0.01
CA MET A 457 24.40 5.08 -0.71
C MET A 457 24.18 5.74 -2.06
N ASN A 458 24.10 4.93 -3.13
CA ASN A 458 23.68 5.41 -4.43
C ASN A 458 22.15 5.23 -4.54
N LEU A 459 21.46 6.34 -4.60
CA LEU A 459 20.02 6.43 -4.70
C LEU A 459 19.55 6.58 -6.16
N PRO A 460 18.26 6.32 -6.46
CA PRO A 460 17.69 6.60 -7.78
C PRO A 460 17.91 8.04 -8.22
N GLY A 461 18.02 8.26 -9.53
CA GLY A 461 18.30 9.59 -10.09
C GLY A 461 19.76 10.03 -10.01
N GLY A 462 20.67 9.17 -9.52
CA GLY A 462 22.10 9.47 -9.40
C GLY A 462 22.44 10.29 -8.15
N LEU A 463 21.52 10.37 -7.21
CA LEU A 463 21.77 10.98 -5.90
C LEU A 463 22.73 10.11 -5.08
N ILE A 464 23.50 10.75 -4.23
CA ILE A 464 24.44 10.08 -3.31
C ILE A 464 24.09 10.55 -1.91
N ASP A 465 23.80 9.59 -1.05
CA ASP A 465 23.58 9.83 0.38
C ASP A 465 24.81 9.33 1.15
N PRO A 466 25.60 10.22 1.78
CA PRO A 466 26.73 9.85 2.59
C PRO A 466 26.25 9.36 3.96
N ILE A 467 26.73 8.21 4.43
CA ILE A 467 26.43 7.72 5.78
C ILE A 467 27.59 8.18 6.68
N GLU A 468 27.32 9.13 7.55
CA GLU A 468 28.30 9.73 8.43
C GLU A 468 28.56 8.84 9.67
N ASP A 469 27.49 8.33 10.28
CA ASP A 469 27.59 7.62 11.56
C ASP A 469 27.28 6.14 11.40
N LEU A 470 28.17 5.31 11.93
CA LEU A 470 28.01 3.87 11.94
C LEU A 470 27.97 3.32 13.36
N TYR A 471 26.95 2.53 13.62
CA TYR A 471 26.77 1.80 14.88
C TYR A 471 26.73 0.31 14.60
N LYS A 472 27.17 -0.50 15.55
CA LYS A 472 27.07 -1.96 15.48
C LYS A 472 26.34 -2.52 16.69
N ILE A 473 25.42 -3.42 16.42
CA ILE A 473 24.73 -4.22 17.43
C ILE A 473 25.03 -5.69 17.22
N THR A 474 25.00 -6.47 18.29
CA THR A 474 25.12 -7.93 18.22
C THR A 474 23.87 -8.54 18.82
N VAL A 475 23.22 -9.43 18.06
CA VAL A 475 22.09 -10.22 18.54
C VAL A 475 22.50 -11.68 18.73
N ASP A 476 22.06 -12.28 19.82
CA ASP A 476 22.40 -13.65 20.25
C ASP A 476 21.42 -14.70 19.68
N GLN A 477 20.29 -14.26 19.16
CA GLN A 477 19.23 -15.11 18.60
C GLN A 477 18.35 -14.33 17.64
N SER A 478 17.44 -15.00 16.92
CA SER A 478 16.43 -14.35 16.07
C SER A 478 15.56 -13.39 16.88
N ARG A 479 15.46 -12.14 16.43
CA ARG A 479 14.65 -11.07 17.07
C ARG A 479 14.16 -10.10 16.02
N ILE A 480 13.04 -9.41 16.30
CA ILE A 480 12.71 -8.18 15.59
C ILE A 480 13.48 -7.06 16.29
N VAL A 481 14.27 -6.30 15.52
CA VAL A 481 14.99 -5.12 16.01
C VAL A 481 14.22 -3.88 15.57
N PHE A 482 14.04 -2.97 16.52
CA PHE A 482 13.43 -1.67 16.32
C PHE A 482 14.51 -0.61 16.42
N ILE A 483 14.60 0.24 15.39
CA ILE A 483 15.58 1.32 15.30
C ILE A 483 14.80 2.58 14.99
N ILE A 484 14.87 3.57 15.86
CA ILE A 484 14.10 4.81 15.77
C ILE A 484 15.08 5.97 15.84
N LEU A 485 15.08 6.79 14.80
CA LEU A 485 15.91 7.97 14.66
C LEU A 485 15.01 9.21 14.71
N GLU A 486 15.30 10.14 15.62
CA GLU A 486 14.53 11.36 15.81
C GLU A 486 15.46 12.58 15.91
N PRO A 487 15.19 13.68 15.21
CA PRO A 487 15.94 14.92 15.39
C PRO A 487 15.62 15.51 16.77
N THR A 488 16.63 16.05 17.43
CA THR A 488 16.48 16.78 18.69
C THR A 488 16.69 18.28 18.53
N SER A 489 17.48 18.69 17.54
CA SER A 489 17.69 20.08 17.14
C SER A 489 18.35 20.16 15.77
N GLY A 490 18.40 21.34 15.19
CA GLY A 490 18.94 21.54 13.84
C GLY A 490 17.85 21.58 12.77
N SER A 491 18.26 21.52 11.51
CA SER A 491 17.35 21.48 10.36
C SER A 491 17.97 20.67 9.23
N GLY A 492 17.16 19.88 8.57
CA GLY A 492 17.58 19.01 7.49
C GLY A 492 16.76 17.75 7.43
N ASP A 493 17.32 16.74 6.80
CA ASP A 493 16.71 15.43 6.56
C ASP A 493 17.70 14.34 6.98
N LEU A 494 17.23 13.39 7.78
CA LEU A 494 18.01 12.26 8.27
C LEU A 494 17.50 10.98 7.62
N ASP A 495 18.43 10.13 7.20
CA ASP A 495 18.14 8.80 6.66
C ASP A 495 18.73 7.70 7.54
N LEU A 496 18.07 6.55 7.57
CA LEU A 496 18.42 5.41 8.43
C LEU A 496 18.60 4.13 7.60
N TYR A 497 19.70 3.43 7.82
CA TYR A 497 20.05 2.20 7.10
C TYR A 497 20.41 1.06 8.06
N LEU A 498 20.02 -0.16 7.70
CA LEU A 498 20.39 -1.39 8.41
C LEU A 498 21.07 -2.37 7.46
N PHE A 499 22.27 -2.81 7.84
CA PHE A 499 23.09 -3.71 7.04
C PHE A 499 23.52 -4.95 7.83
N ASN A 500 23.91 -6.00 7.12
CA ASN A 500 24.74 -7.04 7.70
C ASN A 500 26.20 -6.54 7.88
N SER A 501 27.00 -7.26 8.66
CA SER A 501 28.37 -6.84 8.98
C SER A 501 29.35 -6.79 7.79
N ALA A 502 28.97 -7.33 6.62
CA ALA A 502 29.85 -7.34 5.45
C ALA A 502 29.94 -5.96 4.77
N VAL A 503 29.03 -5.05 5.07
CA VAL A 503 29.02 -3.68 4.52
C VAL A 503 30.24 -2.85 4.92
N THR A 504 30.81 -3.10 6.09
CA THR A 504 32.00 -2.37 6.61
C THR A 504 33.23 -2.49 5.71
N LYS A 505 33.22 -3.37 4.71
CA LYS A 505 34.29 -3.56 3.71
C LYS A 505 34.06 -2.79 2.43
N LYS A 506 32.99 -2.01 2.35
CA LYS A 506 32.58 -1.29 1.14
C LYS A 506 32.66 0.22 1.36
N GLU A 507 33.05 0.95 0.32
CA GLU A 507 32.98 2.41 0.29
C GLU A 507 31.65 2.90 -0.33
N LYS A 508 30.96 2.03 -1.08
CA LYS A 508 29.71 2.35 -1.78
C LYS A 508 28.73 1.19 -1.69
N SER A 509 27.48 1.52 -1.51
CA SER A 509 26.34 0.61 -1.51
C SER A 509 25.23 1.15 -2.41
N SER A 510 24.15 0.41 -2.57
CA SER A 510 22.95 0.83 -3.31
C SER A 510 21.72 0.14 -2.73
N LEU A 511 20.54 0.56 -3.11
CA LEU A 511 19.28 -0.05 -2.66
C LEU A 511 19.16 -1.53 -3.06
N ASN A 512 19.92 -1.98 -4.07
CA ASN A 512 19.99 -3.39 -4.50
C ASN A 512 21.20 -4.16 -3.90
N ASP A 513 21.92 -3.58 -2.92
CA ASP A 513 23.05 -4.26 -2.30
C ASP A 513 22.54 -5.40 -1.40
N PRO A 514 22.98 -6.66 -1.59
CA PRO A 514 22.56 -7.79 -0.75
C PRO A 514 22.97 -7.64 0.73
N ASN A 515 23.83 -6.68 1.08
CA ASN A 515 24.18 -6.39 2.46
C ASN A 515 23.25 -5.35 3.11
N LEU A 516 22.47 -4.59 2.33
CA LEU A 516 21.41 -3.73 2.85
C LEU A 516 20.22 -4.62 3.21
N LEU A 517 19.82 -4.60 4.47
CA LEU A 517 18.72 -5.40 5.00
C LEU A 517 17.41 -4.61 5.03
N SER A 518 17.50 -3.34 5.41
CA SER A 518 16.36 -2.42 5.45
C SER A 518 16.86 -0.97 5.45
N PHE A 519 15.99 -0.04 5.09
CA PHE A 519 16.25 1.39 5.18
C PHE A 519 14.94 2.16 5.41
N SER A 520 15.08 3.36 5.94
CA SER A 520 14.02 4.34 6.05
C SER A 520 14.64 5.66 5.64
N ALA A 521 14.22 6.19 4.49
CA ALA A 521 14.80 7.35 3.81
C ALA A 521 13.67 8.13 3.16
N GLY A 522 12.98 8.91 3.96
CA GLY A 522 11.85 9.73 3.57
C GLY A 522 12.26 11.20 3.40
N ALA A 523 11.28 12.09 3.24
CA ALA A 523 11.50 13.54 3.24
C ALA A 523 11.37 14.15 4.64
N THR A 524 11.49 13.34 5.68
CA THR A 524 11.36 13.75 7.08
C THR A 524 12.60 13.34 7.87
N ALA A 525 12.99 14.14 8.83
CA ALA A 525 14.15 13.86 9.67
C ALA A 525 13.92 12.77 10.75
N SER A 526 12.74 12.15 10.78
CA SER A 526 12.43 11.07 11.72
C SER A 526 12.23 9.77 10.97
N GLU A 527 13.05 8.77 11.28
CA GLU A 527 13.08 7.52 10.55
C GLU A 527 12.93 6.31 11.49
N THR A 528 12.32 5.24 10.97
CA THR A 528 12.05 4.05 11.78
C THR A 528 12.25 2.78 10.96
N ILE A 529 12.98 1.83 11.53
CA ILE A 529 13.14 0.48 10.99
C ILE A 529 12.66 -0.53 12.03
N ALA A 530 11.81 -1.48 11.60
CA ALA A 530 11.53 -2.70 12.35
C ALA A 530 11.83 -3.90 11.45
N PHE A 531 12.84 -4.69 11.80
CA PHE A 531 13.35 -5.73 10.91
C PHE A 531 13.62 -7.06 11.63
N PRO A 532 13.23 -8.23 11.04
CA PRO A 532 13.52 -9.54 11.62
C PRO A 532 14.97 -9.93 11.35
N LEU A 533 15.80 -9.89 12.37
CA LEU A 533 17.14 -10.45 12.33
C LEU A 533 17.03 -11.96 12.58
N ASN A 534 16.97 -12.73 11.52
CA ASN A 534 16.69 -14.18 11.56
C ASN A 534 17.89 -15.01 12.06
N HIS A 535 19.08 -14.44 12.12
CA HIS A 535 20.30 -15.13 12.53
C HIS A 535 21.02 -14.37 13.64
N PRO A 536 21.63 -15.09 14.61
CA PRO A 536 22.60 -14.48 15.51
C PRO A 536 23.75 -13.85 14.72
N GLY A 537 24.21 -12.69 15.14
CA GLY A 537 25.29 -12.01 14.41
C GLY A 537 25.42 -10.53 14.76
N THR A 538 26.38 -9.91 14.09
CA THR A 538 26.62 -8.46 14.18
C THR A 538 25.99 -7.76 12.99
N TYR A 539 25.33 -6.65 13.24
CA TYR A 539 24.63 -5.82 12.26
C TYR A 539 25.08 -4.39 12.38
N ILE A 540 25.05 -3.67 11.27
CA ILE A 540 25.49 -2.27 11.17
C ILE A 540 24.28 -1.39 10.93
N ILE A 541 24.20 -0.32 11.69
CA ILE A 541 23.21 0.73 11.55
C ILE A 541 23.94 1.96 11.05
N GLY A 542 23.45 2.57 9.97
CA GLY A 542 23.97 3.80 9.41
C GLY A 542 22.99 4.92 9.60
N VAL A 543 23.46 6.08 10.06
CA VAL A 543 22.71 7.35 10.09
C VAL A 543 23.34 8.28 9.08
N SER A 544 22.52 8.95 8.31
CA SER A 544 22.92 9.93 7.31
C SER A 544 22.18 11.24 7.49
N ALA A 545 22.86 12.36 7.31
CA ALA A 545 22.23 13.63 7.03
C ALA A 545 22.12 13.81 5.50
N PHE A 546 21.00 13.37 4.90
CA PHE A 546 20.77 13.59 3.48
C PHE A 546 20.81 15.10 3.13
N SER A 547 20.39 15.93 4.07
CA SER A 547 20.53 17.38 3.98
C SER A 547 20.65 18.04 5.34
N GLY A 548 21.42 19.13 5.43
CA GLY A 548 21.52 19.98 6.62
C GLY A 548 22.48 19.47 7.68
N SER A 549 22.20 19.82 8.94
CA SER A 549 22.92 19.40 10.14
C SER A 549 21.94 19.30 11.31
N LEU A 550 21.88 18.14 11.93
CA LEU A 550 20.93 17.82 12.98
C LEU A 550 21.60 17.08 14.13
N ASN A 551 21.23 17.49 15.35
CA ASN A 551 21.41 16.59 16.50
C ASN A 551 20.25 15.61 16.50
N TYR A 552 20.55 14.35 16.82
CA TYR A 552 19.55 13.30 16.81
C TYR A 552 19.59 12.45 18.08
N ARG A 553 18.56 11.66 18.22
CA ARG A 553 18.42 10.58 19.19
C ARG A 553 18.14 9.29 18.42
N LEU A 554 19.00 8.31 18.59
CA LEU A 554 18.85 6.98 18.00
C LEU A 554 18.51 5.98 19.10
N ARG A 555 17.35 5.35 19.03
CA ARG A 555 16.92 4.31 19.96
C ARG A 555 16.93 2.96 19.29
N ILE A 556 17.55 1.97 19.93
CA ILE A 556 17.66 0.61 19.41
C ILE A 556 17.23 -0.37 20.50
N PHE A 557 16.25 -1.19 20.17
CA PHE A 557 15.77 -2.24 21.06
C PHE A 557 15.27 -3.44 20.26
N ALA A 558 15.01 -4.56 20.95
CA ALA A 558 14.62 -5.80 20.31
C ALA A 558 13.37 -6.38 20.97
N SER A 559 12.54 -7.07 20.19
CA SER A 559 11.40 -7.82 20.72
C SER A 559 11.87 -8.83 21.77
N GLN A 560 10.98 -9.15 22.70
CA GLN A 560 11.15 -10.32 23.54
C GLN A 560 11.22 -11.56 22.64
N LYS A 561 11.87 -12.63 23.12
CA LYS A 561 12.08 -13.84 22.33
C LYS A 561 10.78 -14.29 21.67
N LYS A 562 10.81 -14.53 20.35
CA LYS A 562 9.72 -15.19 19.66
C LYS A 562 9.54 -16.57 20.30
N ALA A 563 8.40 -16.82 20.93
CA ALA A 563 8.08 -18.10 21.56
C ALA A 563 7.97 -19.22 20.52
#